data_eafe635e5f7ef38641c4482d663255ae
#
_entry.id   eafe635e5f7ef38641c4482d663255ae
#
_cell.length_a   1.000
_cell.length_b   1.000
_cell.length_c   1.000
_cell.angle_alpha   90.00
_cell.angle_beta   90.00
_cell.angle_gamma   90.00
#
_symmetry.space_group_name_H-M   'P 1'
#
loop_
_entity.id
_entity.type
_entity.pdbx_description
1 polymer ?
#
loop_
_entity_poly.entity_id
_entity_poly.type
_entity_poly.pdbx_seq_one_letter_code
_entity_poly.pdbx_strand_id
1 'polypeptide(L)'
;QHGISSRAQIAKALDLTPAAITKITAKLIEVGAIKETGDFEGRKNRRSIGLTLDTAEFHVIAVKFARSLVQLGVFDLAGKPLTVQELPQVTEDTIDSAIMQLHDTIGSLIEADRRIIAIGMAVPGPYLRNVGRTAVVSSMRGWQKVNFIHEFSNAFTVPVFVEQDARAGAMAQYLFDPTITTENLAYYLVGEGVGLGVIDHGNIINGALGAATEIGHVSIDINGKPCDCGNVGCLERYCSTPAIHEMILKEGDLIADAGTMTHLQACRALFALARGGDKRAIALIKRVARYVGFGCITIFNSFNPSQIVIGDIVAEAGQLLLDEVHKVIDKHVIHELNDTTAITLSALP
;
A
#
# COMPACT_ATOMS: atom_id res chain seq x y z
N GLN A 1 9.25 -14.29 1.45
CA GLN A 1 8.79 -14.38 2.85
C GLN A 1 9.61 -15.39 3.70
N HIS A 2 9.97 -16.54 3.17
CA HIS A 2 10.57 -17.63 3.96
C HIS A 2 12.11 -17.67 3.93
N GLY A 3 12.76 -16.66 3.36
CA GLY A 3 14.21 -16.61 3.26
C GLY A 3 14.77 -17.80 2.46
N ILE A 4 15.72 -18.53 3.07
CA ILE A 4 16.31 -19.73 2.45
C ILE A 4 15.34 -20.89 2.56
N SER A 5 15.06 -21.59 1.45
CA SER A 5 14.15 -22.73 1.40
C SER A 5 14.71 -23.85 0.54
N SER A 6 14.52 -25.10 0.95
CA SER A 6 14.88 -26.26 0.13
C SER A 6 13.82 -26.55 -0.94
N ARG A 7 14.19 -27.23 -2.04
CA ARG A 7 13.24 -27.66 -3.07
C ARG A 7 12.06 -28.46 -2.50
N ALA A 8 12.30 -29.28 -1.48
CA ALA A 8 11.25 -30.06 -0.82
C ALA A 8 10.26 -29.17 -0.03
N GLN A 9 10.75 -28.13 0.63
CA GLN A 9 9.88 -27.16 1.32
C GLN A 9 9.04 -26.36 0.32
N ILE A 10 9.64 -25.90 -0.78
CA ILE A 10 8.94 -25.19 -1.84
C ILE A 10 7.88 -26.09 -2.48
N ALA A 11 8.21 -27.36 -2.78
CA ALA A 11 7.27 -28.33 -3.33
C ALA A 11 6.04 -28.51 -2.43
N LYS A 12 6.27 -28.65 -1.12
CA LYS A 12 5.19 -28.78 -0.13
C LYS A 12 4.36 -27.50 -0.01
N ALA A 13 4.99 -26.34 0.01
CA ALA A 13 4.29 -25.05 0.16
C ALA A 13 3.40 -24.72 -1.04
N LEU A 14 3.81 -25.14 -2.25
CA LEU A 14 3.07 -24.85 -3.50
C LEU A 14 2.19 -26.02 -3.97
N ASP A 15 2.11 -27.09 -3.20
CA ASP A 15 1.42 -28.34 -3.59
C ASP A 15 1.83 -28.86 -4.99
N LEU A 16 3.15 -28.80 -5.26
CA LEU A 16 3.74 -29.24 -6.52
C LEU A 16 4.60 -30.48 -6.33
N THR A 17 4.77 -31.25 -7.40
CA THR A 17 5.64 -32.42 -7.37
C THR A 17 7.12 -32.01 -7.26
N PRO A 18 7.98 -32.81 -6.58
CA PRO A 18 9.42 -32.55 -6.52
C PRO A 18 10.08 -32.42 -7.89
N ALA A 19 9.61 -33.18 -8.90
CA ALA A 19 10.12 -33.10 -10.26
C ALA A 19 9.79 -31.74 -10.92
N ALA A 20 8.57 -31.21 -10.72
CA ALA A 20 8.18 -29.90 -11.22
C ALA A 20 9.03 -28.79 -10.58
N ILE A 21 9.22 -28.83 -9.26
CA ILE A 21 10.05 -27.86 -8.56
C ILE A 21 11.51 -27.94 -9.02
N THR A 22 12.06 -29.13 -9.21
CA THR A 22 13.43 -29.28 -9.72
C THR A 22 13.60 -28.61 -11.08
N LYS A 23 12.64 -28.80 -12.00
CA LYS A 23 12.67 -28.18 -13.33
C LYS A 23 12.52 -26.65 -13.27
N ILE A 24 11.60 -26.14 -12.43
CA ILE A 24 11.36 -24.70 -12.27
C ILE A 24 12.60 -24.04 -11.67
N THR A 25 13.12 -24.59 -10.56
CA THR A 25 14.26 -23.99 -9.87
C THR A 25 15.55 -24.06 -10.72
N ALA A 26 15.75 -25.11 -11.53
CA ALA A 26 16.87 -25.17 -12.46
C ALA A 26 16.82 -24.00 -13.47
N LYS A 27 15.62 -23.69 -14.03
CA LYS A 27 15.47 -22.58 -14.94
C LYS A 27 15.64 -21.21 -14.26
N LEU A 28 15.18 -21.08 -13.01
CA LEU A 28 15.35 -19.81 -12.25
C LEU A 28 16.83 -19.60 -11.87
N ILE A 29 17.60 -20.67 -11.62
CA ILE A 29 19.06 -20.61 -11.41
C ILE A 29 19.76 -20.22 -12.71
N GLU A 30 19.37 -20.85 -13.82
CA GLU A 30 19.94 -20.56 -15.14
C GLU A 30 19.83 -19.08 -15.52
N VAL A 31 18.69 -18.44 -15.22
CA VAL A 31 18.47 -17.01 -15.48
C VAL A 31 18.98 -16.10 -14.37
N GLY A 32 19.55 -16.63 -13.28
CA GLY A 32 20.13 -15.85 -12.19
C GLY A 32 19.10 -15.29 -11.17
N ALA A 33 17.82 -15.68 -11.26
CA ALA A 33 16.81 -15.18 -10.32
C ALA A 33 16.94 -15.72 -8.91
N ILE A 34 17.45 -16.94 -8.78
CA ILE A 34 17.74 -17.60 -7.50
C ILE A 34 19.12 -18.24 -7.54
N LYS A 35 19.71 -18.44 -6.36
CA LYS A 35 21.01 -19.13 -6.19
C LYS A 35 20.96 -20.18 -5.11
N GLU A 36 21.85 -21.14 -5.20
CA GLU A 36 22.09 -22.15 -4.18
C GLU A 36 22.99 -21.59 -3.06
N THR A 37 22.60 -21.84 -1.78
CA THR A 37 23.32 -21.32 -0.60
C THR A 37 24.22 -22.35 0.06
N GLY A 38 24.40 -23.52 -0.55
CA GLY A 38 25.13 -24.65 0.08
C GLY A 38 24.27 -25.48 1.04
N ASP A 39 24.89 -26.17 1.97
CA ASP A 39 24.19 -27.03 2.92
C ASP A 39 23.26 -26.23 3.82
N PHE A 40 21.98 -26.56 3.76
CA PHE A 40 20.91 -25.98 4.58
C PHE A 40 20.38 -27.03 5.55
N GLU A 41 20.43 -26.78 6.86
CA GLU A 41 19.87 -27.67 7.88
C GLU A 41 18.33 -27.64 7.82
N GLY A 42 17.74 -28.60 7.15
CA GLY A 42 16.29 -28.83 7.18
C GLY A 42 15.84 -29.45 8.51
N ARG A 43 14.57 -29.28 8.86
CA ARG A 43 13.89 -29.74 10.11
C ARG A 43 14.02 -31.24 10.46
N LYS A 44 14.95 -32.03 10.01
CA LYS A 44 15.18 -33.45 10.36
C LYS A 44 16.62 -33.91 10.12
N ASN A 45 17.64 -33.09 10.41
CA ASN A 45 19.05 -33.48 10.24
C ASN A 45 19.40 -34.05 8.84
N ARG A 46 18.66 -33.74 7.81
CA ARG A 46 19.00 -34.03 6.41
C ARG A 46 19.56 -32.77 5.77
N ARG A 47 20.82 -32.84 5.39
CA ARG A 47 21.46 -31.82 4.56
C ARG A 47 20.68 -31.67 3.25
N SER A 48 20.21 -30.48 2.95
CA SER A 48 19.59 -30.15 1.67
C SER A 48 20.20 -28.84 1.16
N ILE A 49 20.24 -28.69 -0.15
CA ILE A 49 20.70 -27.44 -0.74
C ILE A 49 19.61 -26.40 -0.55
N GLY A 50 19.96 -25.27 0.08
CA GLY A 50 19.09 -24.13 0.23
C GLY A 50 19.05 -23.30 -1.06
N LEU A 51 17.93 -22.69 -1.33
CA LEU A 51 17.70 -21.74 -2.42
C LEU A 51 17.33 -20.39 -1.83
N THR A 52 17.84 -19.31 -2.42
CA THR A 52 17.48 -17.93 -2.07
C THR A 52 17.38 -17.07 -3.34
N LEU A 53 16.71 -15.93 -3.26
CA LEU A 53 16.74 -14.93 -4.36
C LEU A 53 18.18 -14.46 -4.58
N ASP A 54 18.57 -14.27 -5.83
CA ASP A 54 19.75 -13.48 -6.17
C ASP A 54 19.34 -12.02 -6.36
N THR A 55 19.48 -11.25 -5.28
CA THR A 55 19.00 -9.87 -5.22
C THR A 55 19.85 -8.90 -6.05
N ALA A 56 21.05 -9.32 -6.46
CA ALA A 56 21.96 -8.45 -7.24
C ALA A 56 21.73 -8.54 -8.75
N GLU A 57 21.05 -9.59 -9.23
CA GLU A 57 20.96 -9.88 -10.67
C GLU A 57 19.84 -9.06 -11.36
N PHE A 58 18.72 -8.88 -10.69
CA PHE A 58 17.57 -8.19 -11.27
C PHE A 58 17.09 -7.03 -10.40
N HIS A 59 16.70 -5.95 -11.06
CA HIS A 59 16.11 -4.77 -10.45
C HIS A 59 14.73 -4.48 -11.02
N VAL A 60 13.92 -3.76 -10.25
CA VAL A 60 12.61 -3.27 -10.67
C VAL A 60 12.51 -1.77 -10.40
N ILE A 61 11.84 -1.05 -11.29
CA ILE A 61 11.43 0.32 -11.02
C ILE A 61 10.06 0.29 -10.35
N ALA A 62 9.88 1.04 -9.27
CA ALA A 62 8.59 1.29 -8.67
C ALA A 62 8.26 2.77 -8.74
N VAL A 63 7.01 3.08 -9.12
CA VAL A 63 6.47 4.45 -9.16
C VAL A 63 5.22 4.49 -8.30
N LYS A 64 5.18 5.41 -7.34
CA LYS A 64 3.97 5.70 -6.55
C LYS A 64 3.43 7.06 -6.98
N PHE A 65 2.20 7.07 -7.44
CA PHE A 65 1.43 8.28 -7.65
C PHE A 65 0.56 8.54 -6.42
N ALA A 66 0.78 9.65 -5.75
CA ALA A 66 -0.18 10.24 -4.84
C ALA A 66 -0.85 11.44 -5.54
N ARG A 67 -1.74 12.16 -4.89
CA ARG A 67 -2.45 13.27 -5.55
C ARG A 67 -1.50 14.36 -6.03
N SER A 68 -0.59 14.79 -5.16
CA SER A 68 0.36 15.89 -5.42
C SER A 68 1.83 15.45 -5.43
N LEU A 69 2.10 14.16 -5.25
CA LEU A 69 3.44 13.62 -5.14
C LEU A 69 3.60 12.42 -6.06
N VAL A 70 4.70 12.39 -6.80
CA VAL A 70 5.14 11.21 -7.55
C VAL A 70 6.51 10.82 -7.03
N GLN A 71 6.60 9.61 -6.50
CA GLN A 71 7.86 9.00 -6.06
C GLN A 71 8.27 7.89 -7.02
N LEU A 72 9.55 7.80 -7.29
CA LEU A 72 10.14 6.78 -8.14
C LEU A 72 11.37 6.20 -7.47
N GLY A 73 11.53 4.89 -7.54
CA GLY A 73 12.71 4.20 -7.01
C GLY A 73 13.09 2.98 -7.81
N VAL A 74 14.35 2.57 -7.67
CA VAL A 74 14.89 1.30 -8.15
C VAL A 74 15.08 0.40 -6.94
N PHE A 75 14.60 -0.83 -7.05
CA PHE A 75 14.62 -1.82 -5.97
C PHE A 75 15.23 -3.13 -6.48
N ASP A 76 15.86 -3.88 -5.57
CA ASP A 76 16.23 -5.27 -5.82
C ASP A 76 15.03 -6.23 -5.69
N LEU A 77 15.22 -7.50 -6.01
CA LEU A 77 14.13 -8.51 -5.92
C LEU A 77 13.67 -8.81 -4.48
N ALA A 78 14.41 -8.39 -3.46
CA ALA A 78 13.99 -8.49 -2.06
C ALA A 78 13.21 -7.24 -1.59
N GLY A 79 12.98 -6.26 -2.47
CA GLY A 79 12.30 -5.01 -2.15
C GLY A 79 13.19 -3.98 -1.44
N LYS A 80 14.52 -4.19 -1.41
CA LYS A 80 15.46 -3.23 -0.85
C LYS A 80 15.63 -2.05 -1.82
N PRO A 81 15.44 -0.80 -1.37
CA PRO A 81 15.67 0.36 -2.21
C PRO A 81 17.16 0.53 -2.54
N LEU A 82 17.47 0.71 -3.81
CA LEU A 82 18.78 1.08 -4.33
C LEU A 82 18.86 2.59 -4.53
N THR A 83 17.80 3.18 -5.10
CA THR A 83 17.61 4.62 -5.20
C THR A 83 16.13 4.95 -4.99
N VAL A 84 15.83 6.08 -4.38
CA VAL A 84 14.48 6.64 -4.29
C VAL A 84 14.59 8.15 -4.51
N GLN A 85 13.70 8.70 -5.32
CA GLN A 85 13.61 10.13 -5.57
C GLN A 85 12.14 10.56 -5.67
N GLU A 86 11.91 11.83 -5.37
CA GLU A 86 10.61 12.48 -5.54
C GLU A 86 10.68 13.41 -6.74
N LEU A 87 9.64 13.39 -7.57
CA LEU A 87 9.48 14.41 -8.60
C LEU A 87 8.97 15.72 -7.97
N PRO A 88 9.12 16.87 -8.66
CA PRO A 88 8.52 18.11 -8.22
C PRO A 88 7.02 17.95 -7.92
N GLN A 89 6.51 18.74 -6.98
CA GLN A 89 5.11 18.71 -6.61
C GLN A 89 4.21 18.85 -7.86
N VAL A 90 3.26 17.93 -8.00
CA VAL A 90 2.32 17.91 -9.11
C VAL A 90 1.08 18.74 -8.76
N THR A 91 0.65 19.59 -9.68
CA THR A 91 -0.59 20.34 -9.64
C THR A 91 -1.46 19.99 -10.85
N GLU A 92 -2.72 20.41 -10.89
CA GLU A 92 -3.61 20.19 -12.06
C GLU A 92 -2.95 20.60 -13.39
N ASP A 93 -2.21 21.71 -13.39
CA ASP A 93 -1.59 22.28 -14.60
C ASP A 93 -0.26 21.61 -14.97
N THR A 94 0.34 20.83 -14.07
CA THR A 94 1.65 20.21 -14.28
C THR A 94 1.61 18.70 -14.49
N ILE A 95 0.42 18.09 -14.55
CA ILE A 95 0.27 16.63 -14.73
C ILE A 95 0.97 16.15 -16.00
N ASP A 96 0.74 16.82 -17.14
CA ASP A 96 1.35 16.40 -18.42
C ASP A 96 2.87 16.52 -18.39
N SER A 97 3.41 17.58 -17.80
CA SER A 97 4.87 17.74 -17.64
C SER A 97 5.46 16.73 -16.67
N ALA A 98 4.75 16.37 -15.61
CA ALA A 98 5.17 15.32 -14.68
C ALA A 98 5.23 13.94 -15.36
N ILE A 99 4.26 13.63 -16.23
CA ILE A 99 4.26 12.40 -17.04
C ILE A 99 5.46 12.38 -17.97
N MET A 100 5.73 13.46 -18.71
CA MET A 100 6.92 13.55 -19.59
C MET A 100 8.22 13.37 -18.80
N GLN A 101 8.37 14.08 -17.67
CA GLN A 101 9.54 13.93 -16.81
C GLN A 101 9.71 12.50 -16.30
N LEU A 102 8.61 11.83 -15.97
CA LEU A 102 8.63 10.44 -15.53
C LEU A 102 9.08 9.50 -16.65
N HIS A 103 8.62 9.71 -17.89
CA HIS A 103 9.09 8.97 -19.07
C HIS A 103 10.60 9.09 -19.26
N ASP A 104 11.13 10.32 -19.25
CA ASP A 104 12.55 10.59 -19.42
C ASP A 104 13.39 9.96 -18.30
N THR A 105 12.90 10.07 -17.05
CA THR A 105 13.58 9.51 -15.89
C THR A 105 13.63 7.99 -15.94
N ILE A 106 12.50 7.33 -16.23
CA ILE A 106 12.43 5.86 -16.36
C ILE A 106 13.31 5.38 -17.52
N GLY A 107 13.25 6.05 -18.68
CA GLY A 107 14.08 5.72 -19.84
C GLY A 107 15.56 5.77 -19.50
N SER A 108 16.02 6.84 -18.86
CA SER A 108 17.40 7.01 -18.42
C SER A 108 17.84 5.93 -17.42
N LEU A 109 16.97 5.52 -16.49
CA LEU A 109 17.26 4.45 -15.53
C LEU A 109 17.42 3.08 -16.22
N ILE A 110 16.56 2.76 -17.20
CA ILE A 110 16.64 1.50 -17.96
C ILE A 110 17.91 1.46 -18.80
N GLU A 111 18.31 2.58 -19.40
CA GLU A 111 19.56 2.67 -20.16
C GLU A 111 20.79 2.51 -19.27
N ALA A 112 20.77 3.09 -18.07
CA ALA A 112 21.86 3.05 -17.11
C ALA A 112 22.01 1.69 -16.41
N ASP A 113 20.90 0.96 -16.18
CA ASP A 113 20.93 -0.33 -15.52
C ASP A 113 20.15 -1.40 -16.30
N ARG A 114 20.89 -2.22 -17.05
CA ARG A 114 20.37 -3.33 -17.87
C ARG A 114 19.73 -4.47 -17.06
N ARG A 115 19.87 -4.48 -15.72
CA ARG A 115 19.25 -5.44 -14.81
C ARG A 115 17.80 -5.11 -14.49
N ILE A 116 17.31 -3.93 -14.89
CA ILE A 116 15.92 -3.56 -14.73
C ILE A 116 15.06 -4.40 -15.67
N ILE A 117 14.16 -5.21 -15.07
CA ILE A 117 13.34 -6.18 -15.81
C ILE A 117 11.86 -5.83 -15.86
N ALA A 118 11.39 -4.91 -15.01
CA ALA A 118 9.97 -4.52 -14.94
C ALA A 118 9.81 -3.16 -14.28
N ILE A 119 8.64 -2.56 -14.52
CA ILE A 119 8.16 -1.34 -13.85
C ILE A 119 6.84 -1.65 -13.18
N GLY A 120 6.72 -1.35 -11.87
CA GLY A 120 5.47 -1.38 -11.12
C GLY A 120 5.00 0.04 -10.83
N MET A 121 3.72 0.31 -11.05
CA MET A 121 3.12 1.62 -10.79
C MET A 121 1.95 1.48 -9.84
N ALA A 122 1.98 2.17 -8.69
CA ALA A 122 0.88 2.29 -7.76
C ALA A 122 0.16 3.62 -8.01
N VAL A 123 -1.12 3.55 -8.35
CA VAL A 123 -1.94 4.73 -8.70
C VAL A 123 -3.09 4.91 -7.73
N PRO A 124 -3.57 6.15 -7.48
CA PRO A 124 -4.71 6.37 -6.60
C PRO A 124 -5.97 5.70 -7.16
N GLY A 125 -6.81 5.18 -6.26
CA GLY A 125 -8.09 4.54 -6.59
C GLY A 125 -9.26 5.52 -6.72
N PRO A 126 -10.41 5.03 -7.19
CA PRO A 126 -10.64 3.72 -7.82
C PRO A 126 -9.94 3.57 -9.17
N TYR A 127 -9.07 2.57 -9.32
CA TYR A 127 -8.39 2.28 -10.58
C TYR A 127 -9.11 1.19 -11.35
N LEU A 128 -9.60 1.53 -12.54
CA LEU A 128 -10.30 0.62 -13.45
C LEU A 128 -9.27 -0.11 -14.33
N ARG A 129 -8.77 -1.26 -13.87
CA ARG A 129 -7.69 -2.01 -14.51
C ARG A 129 -7.93 -2.27 -16.00
N ASN A 130 -9.15 -2.67 -16.38
CA ASN A 130 -9.49 -3.00 -17.77
C ASN A 130 -9.53 -1.77 -18.69
N VAL A 131 -9.65 -0.57 -18.13
CA VAL A 131 -9.71 0.71 -18.86
C VAL A 131 -8.37 1.44 -18.78
N GLY A 132 -7.58 1.20 -17.73
CA GLY A 132 -6.30 1.86 -17.48
C GLY A 132 -6.40 3.26 -16.90
N ARG A 133 -7.54 3.62 -16.30
CA ARG A 133 -7.79 4.96 -15.74
C ARG A 133 -8.30 4.90 -14.32
N THR A 134 -8.06 5.99 -13.58
CA THR A 134 -8.71 6.21 -12.30
C THR A 134 -10.11 6.78 -12.51
N ALA A 135 -11.12 6.28 -11.78
CA ALA A 135 -12.50 6.72 -11.91
C ALA A 135 -12.76 8.05 -11.18
N VAL A 136 -12.18 8.20 -9.99
CA VAL A 136 -12.28 9.40 -9.15
C VAL A 136 -10.92 9.67 -8.52
N VAL A 137 -10.45 10.90 -8.60
CA VAL A 137 -9.32 11.38 -7.78
C VAL A 137 -9.79 12.67 -7.12
N SER A 138 -10.09 12.59 -5.83
CA SER A 138 -10.54 13.76 -5.06
C SER A 138 -9.45 14.84 -5.09
N SER A 139 -9.83 16.08 -5.35
CA SER A 139 -8.94 17.24 -5.38
C SER A 139 -7.90 17.33 -6.51
N MET A 140 -7.78 16.30 -7.38
CA MET A 140 -6.84 16.27 -8.52
C MET A 140 -7.52 15.60 -9.74
N ARG A 141 -8.50 16.28 -10.33
CA ARG A 141 -9.35 15.73 -11.42
C ARG A 141 -8.57 15.45 -12.70
N GLY A 142 -7.46 16.12 -12.93
CA GLY A 142 -6.61 15.91 -14.10
C GLY A 142 -6.10 14.48 -14.25
N TRP A 143 -5.82 13.78 -13.14
CA TRP A 143 -5.42 12.38 -13.17
C TRP A 143 -6.45 11.43 -13.81
N GLN A 144 -7.74 11.78 -13.79
CA GLN A 144 -8.80 11.00 -14.47
C GLN A 144 -8.63 10.98 -16.00
N LYS A 145 -7.96 11.97 -16.56
CA LYS A 145 -7.68 12.05 -18.01
C LYS A 145 -6.54 11.14 -18.44
N VAL A 146 -5.66 10.77 -17.50
CA VAL A 146 -4.50 9.91 -17.76
C VAL A 146 -4.94 8.47 -17.93
N ASN A 147 -4.60 7.87 -19.06
CA ASN A 147 -4.72 6.44 -19.26
C ASN A 147 -3.34 5.80 -19.03
N PHE A 148 -3.11 5.29 -17.84
CA PHE A 148 -1.82 4.74 -17.43
C PHE A 148 -1.35 3.57 -18.30
N ILE A 149 -2.29 2.74 -18.81
CA ILE A 149 -1.95 1.66 -19.74
C ILE A 149 -1.46 2.24 -21.06
N HIS A 150 -2.21 3.19 -21.63
CA HIS A 150 -1.85 3.81 -22.90
C HIS A 150 -0.53 4.57 -22.82
N GLU A 151 -0.33 5.34 -21.75
CA GLU A 151 0.87 6.17 -21.56
C GLU A 151 2.13 5.33 -21.36
N PHE A 152 2.05 4.23 -20.59
CA PHE A 152 3.24 3.56 -20.09
C PHE A 152 3.48 2.15 -20.62
N SER A 153 2.42 1.37 -20.98
CA SER A 153 2.60 -0.07 -21.28
C SER A 153 3.49 -0.37 -22.49
N ASN A 154 3.53 0.53 -23.49
CA ASN A 154 4.34 0.36 -24.68
C ASN A 154 5.49 1.38 -24.80
N ALA A 155 5.71 2.16 -23.76
CA ALA A 155 6.71 3.23 -23.77
C ALA A 155 8.14 2.73 -23.53
N PHE A 156 8.28 1.53 -22.93
CA PHE A 156 9.56 1.00 -22.48
C PHE A 156 9.82 -0.40 -23.03
N THR A 157 11.08 -0.81 -23.00
CA THR A 157 11.53 -2.15 -23.43
C THR A 157 11.22 -3.25 -22.41
N VAL A 158 10.79 -2.87 -21.21
CA VAL A 158 10.41 -3.77 -20.12
C VAL A 158 8.91 -3.66 -19.81
N PRO A 159 8.27 -4.73 -19.32
CA PRO A 159 6.83 -4.70 -19.01
C PRO A 159 6.50 -3.72 -17.89
N VAL A 160 5.32 -3.09 -18.01
CA VAL A 160 4.76 -2.17 -17.01
C VAL A 160 3.52 -2.77 -16.40
N PHE A 161 3.46 -2.79 -15.06
CA PHE A 161 2.33 -3.26 -14.27
C PHE A 161 1.74 -2.09 -13.48
N VAL A 162 0.45 -1.85 -13.63
CA VAL A 162 -0.26 -0.77 -12.93
C VAL A 162 -1.28 -1.37 -11.98
N GLU A 163 -1.25 -0.92 -10.72
CA GLU A 163 -2.19 -1.35 -9.69
C GLU A 163 -2.66 -0.17 -8.83
N GLN A 164 -3.82 -0.29 -8.22
CA GLN A 164 -4.29 0.67 -7.23
C GLN A 164 -3.40 0.62 -5.98
N ASP A 165 -3.13 1.79 -5.39
CA ASP A 165 -2.15 1.98 -4.32
C ASP A 165 -2.39 1.11 -3.07
N ALA A 166 -3.63 1.01 -2.56
CA ALA A 166 -3.92 0.17 -1.41
C ALA A 166 -3.79 -1.34 -1.72
N ARG A 167 -4.11 -1.77 -2.96
CA ARG A 167 -3.87 -3.17 -3.37
C ARG A 167 -2.39 -3.45 -3.56
N ALA A 168 -1.64 -2.51 -4.13
CA ALA A 168 -0.19 -2.61 -4.20
C ALA A 168 0.43 -2.66 -2.79
N GLY A 169 -0.08 -1.85 -1.86
CA GLY A 169 0.30 -1.88 -0.45
C GLY A 169 0.01 -3.22 0.23
N ALA A 170 -1.17 -3.81 0.00
CA ALA A 170 -1.49 -5.16 0.50
C ALA A 170 -0.51 -6.22 -0.01
N MET A 171 -0.17 -6.18 -1.30
CA MET A 171 0.84 -7.06 -1.88
C MET A 171 2.22 -6.84 -1.27
N ALA A 172 2.61 -5.58 -1.03
CA ALA A 172 3.88 -5.25 -0.40
C ALA A 172 3.96 -5.80 1.03
N GLN A 173 2.93 -5.61 1.86
CA GLN A 173 2.86 -6.19 3.20
C GLN A 173 2.95 -7.72 3.14
N TYR A 174 2.16 -8.34 2.27
CA TYR A 174 2.13 -9.79 2.13
C TYR A 174 3.47 -10.38 1.67
N LEU A 175 4.19 -9.72 0.77
CA LEU A 175 5.43 -10.22 0.18
C LEU A 175 6.69 -9.87 0.99
N PHE A 176 6.74 -8.68 1.60
CA PHE A 176 7.97 -8.10 2.13
C PHE A 176 7.96 -7.90 3.65
N ASP A 177 6.79 -7.88 4.32
CA ASP A 177 6.75 -7.80 5.77
C ASP A 177 6.91 -9.20 6.39
N PRO A 178 8.03 -9.48 7.10
CA PRO A 178 8.26 -10.80 7.68
C PRO A 178 7.34 -11.12 8.86
N THR A 179 6.63 -10.14 9.40
CA THR A 179 5.66 -10.34 10.49
C THR A 179 4.32 -10.87 9.98
N ILE A 180 4.04 -10.74 8.68
CA ILE A 180 2.83 -11.28 8.06
C ILE A 180 3.00 -12.77 7.80
N THR A 181 2.24 -13.59 8.51
CA THR A 181 2.28 -15.05 8.41
C THR A 181 0.96 -15.66 7.93
N THR A 182 -0.02 -14.81 7.61
CA THR A 182 -1.37 -15.22 7.18
C THR A 182 -1.55 -15.05 5.67
N GLU A 183 -2.42 -15.88 5.08
CA GLU A 183 -2.88 -15.76 3.69
C GLU A 183 -4.16 -14.89 3.56
N ASN A 184 -4.70 -14.40 4.69
CA ASN A 184 -5.91 -13.58 4.76
C ASN A 184 -5.59 -12.24 5.43
N LEU A 185 -5.21 -11.25 4.61
CA LEU A 185 -4.71 -9.94 5.02
C LEU A 185 -5.57 -8.82 4.45
N ALA A 186 -5.85 -7.81 5.26
CA ALA A 186 -6.38 -6.53 4.82
C ALA A 186 -5.35 -5.42 5.08
N TYR A 187 -4.92 -4.71 4.04
CA TYR A 187 -4.12 -3.50 4.17
C TYR A 187 -5.04 -2.28 4.03
N TYR A 188 -5.19 -1.56 5.12
CA TYR A 188 -6.05 -0.39 5.24
C TYR A 188 -5.21 0.87 5.13
N LEU A 189 -5.15 1.43 3.93
CA LEU A 189 -4.45 2.68 3.61
C LEU A 189 -5.29 3.86 4.08
N VAL A 190 -4.72 4.70 4.96
CA VAL A 190 -5.34 5.95 5.42
C VAL A 190 -4.32 7.08 5.25
N GLY A 191 -4.41 7.75 4.11
CA GLY A 191 -3.51 8.81 3.66
C GLY A 191 -4.28 9.97 3.04
N GLU A 192 -3.83 10.47 1.88
CA GLU A 192 -4.56 11.49 1.12
C GLU A 192 -5.96 11.01 0.69
N GLY A 193 -6.10 9.72 0.43
CA GLY A 193 -7.36 9.00 0.31
C GLY A 193 -7.48 7.92 1.36
N VAL A 194 -8.58 7.17 1.29
CA VAL A 194 -8.82 5.97 2.10
C VAL A 194 -9.07 4.80 1.16
N GLY A 195 -8.15 3.85 1.17
CA GLY A 195 -8.18 2.67 0.32
C GLY A 195 -8.06 1.36 1.11
N LEU A 196 -8.39 0.26 0.48
CA LEU A 196 -8.27 -1.07 1.04
C LEU A 196 -7.74 -2.05 0.00
N GLY A 197 -6.71 -2.79 0.34
CA GLY A 197 -6.28 -3.98 -0.38
C GLY A 197 -6.56 -5.21 0.46
N VAL A 198 -7.19 -6.23 -0.12
CA VAL A 198 -7.51 -7.48 0.58
C VAL A 198 -6.89 -8.66 -0.15
N ILE A 199 -6.14 -9.45 0.59
CA ILE A 199 -5.65 -10.76 0.16
C ILE A 199 -6.49 -11.81 0.86
N ASP A 200 -7.08 -12.68 0.08
CA ASP A 200 -7.89 -13.80 0.51
C ASP A 200 -7.29 -15.10 -0.04
N HIS A 201 -6.92 -16.03 0.85
CA HIS A 201 -6.22 -17.25 0.48
C HIS A 201 -5.02 -17.02 -0.47
N GLY A 202 -4.20 -16.00 -0.14
CA GLY A 202 -3.02 -15.63 -0.93
C GLY A 202 -3.30 -14.88 -2.24
N ASN A 203 -4.55 -14.56 -2.56
CA ASN A 203 -4.96 -13.88 -3.79
C ASN A 203 -5.53 -12.50 -3.50
N ILE A 204 -5.12 -11.50 -4.30
CA ILE A 204 -5.67 -10.14 -4.20
C ILE A 204 -7.10 -10.09 -4.73
N ILE A 205 -8.01 -9.45 -3.98
CA ILE A 205 -9.39 -9.23 -4.42
C ILE A 205 -9.42 -8.07 -5.40
N ASN A 206 -9.81 -8.35 -6.66
CA ASN A 206 -9.84 -7.37 -7.73
C ASN A 206 -11.26 -6.86 -8.08
N GLY A 207 -12.28 -7.71 -7.94
CA GLY A 207 -13.62 -7.43 -8.45
C GLY A 207 -13.71 -7.46 -9.99
N ALA A 208 -14.88 -7.18 -10.51
CA ALA A 208 -15.18 -7.33 -11.95
C ALA A 208 -14.41 -6.32 -12.83
N LEU A 209 -14.19 -5.11 -12.36
CA LEU A 209 -13.51 -4.05 -13.10
C LEU A 209 -12.08 -3.78 -12.61
N GLY A 210 -11.58 -4.58 -11.66
CA GLY A 210 -10.32 -4.31 -10.98
C GLY A 210 -10.40 -3.16 -9.98
N ALA A 211 -11.58 -2.79 -9.51
CA ALA A 211 -11.84 -1.69 -8.59
C ALA A 211 -12.65 -2.15 -7.37
N ALA A 212 -12.32 -3.32 -6.81
CA ALA A 212 -12.92 -3.79 -5.57
C ALA A 212 -12.36 -3.03 -4.35
N THR A 213 -13.03 -3.23 -3.21
CA THR A 213 -12.54 -2.80 -1.88
C THR A 213 -12.45 -1.28 -1.68
N GLU A 214 -13.27 -0.49 -2.33
CA GLU A 214 -13.31 0.98 -2.22
C GLU A 214 -13.98 1.43 -0.90
N ILE A 215 -13.39 1.03 0.23
CA ILE A 215 -13.93 1.25 1.57
C ILE A 215 -14.03 2.75 1.93
N GLY A 216 -13.16 3.58 1.38
CA GLY A 216 -13.18 5.02 1.60
C GLY A 216 -14.49 5.69 1.16
N HIS A 217 -15.22 5.07 0.23
CA HIS A 217 -16.49 5.55 -0.29
C HIS A 217 -17.73 4.89 0.34
N VAL A 218 -17.55 4.05 1.36
CA VAL A 218 -18.66 3.58 2.19
C VAL A 218 -19.18 4.75 3.02
N SER A 219 -20.50 5.00 2.94
CA SER A 219 -21.15 6.04 3.76
C SER A 219 -21.24 5.59 5.21
N ILE A 220 -20.68 6.36 6.11
CA ILE A 220 -20.80 6.20 7.57
C ILE A 220 -21.80 7.17 8.19
N ASP A 221 -22.31 8.10 7.40
CA ASP A 221 -23.33 9.08 7.79
C ASP A 221 -24.14 9.49 6.56
N ILE A 222 -25.38 9.02 6.48
CA ILE A 222 -26.28 9.29 5.34
C ILE A 222 -26.67 10.78 5.19
N ASN A 223 -26.47 11.59 6.23
CA ASN A 223 -26.69 13.03 6.26
C ASN A 223 -25.34 13.81 6.36
N GLY A 224 -24.24 13.15 6.10
CA GLY A 224 -22.91 13.66 6.33
C GLY A 224 -22.36 14.55 5.22
N LYS A 225 -21.04 14.67 5.16
CA LYS A 225 -20.35 15.52 4.18
C LYS A 225 -20.49 14.99 2.75
N PRO A 226 -20.70 15.86 1.74
CA PRO A 226 -20.65 15.45 0.33
C PRO A 226 -19.25 14.95 -0.03
N CYS A 227 -19.20 13.98 -0.97
CA CYS A 227 -17.96 13.40 -1.48
C CYS A 227 -17.86 13.62 -3.00
N ASP A 228 -16.64 13.78 -3.51
CA ASP A 228 -16.38 13.98 -4.95
C ASP A 228 -16.81 12.77 -5.81
N CYS A 229 -16.98 11.58 -5.19
CA CYS A 229 -17.53 10.40 -5.89
C CYS A 229 -19.05 10.50 -6.17
N GLY A 230 -19.72 11.54 -5.71
CA GLY A 230 -21.17 11.74 -5.84
C GLY A 230 -21.99 11.22 -4.66
N ASN A 231 -21.39 10.49 -3.73
CA ASN A 231 -22.03 9.96 -2.52
C ASN A 231 -21.97 10.99 -1.36
N VAL A 232 -22.64 10.69 -0.25
CA VAL A 232 -22.66 11.49 0.97
C VAL A 232 -22.16 10.66 2.14
N GLY A 233 -21.38 11.28 3.04
CA GLY A 233 -20.92 10.65 4.27
C GLY A 233 -19.82 9.61 4.10
N CYS A 234 -19.11 9.61 2.97
CA CYS A 234 -18.01 8.69 2.73
C CYS A 234 -16.96 8.75 3.84
N LEU A 235 -16.46 7.59 4.29
CA LEU A 235 -15.46 7.46 5.35
C LEU A 235 -14.21 8.32 5.11
N GLU A 236 -13.76 8.43 3.85
CA GLU A 236 -12.64 9.28 3.45
C GLU A 236 -12.82 10.74 3.91
N ARG A 237 -14.05 11.26 3.92
CA ARG A 237 -14.34 12.65 4.32
C ARG A 237 -14.16 12.92 5.81
N TYR A 238 -13.82 11.90 6.61
CA TYR A 238 -13.69 11.99 8.06
C TYR A 238 -12.32 11.59 8.61
N CYS A 239 -11.50 10.82 7.88
CA CYS A 239 -10.21 10.33 8.39
C CYS A 239 -9.04 10.45 7.41
N SER A 240 -9.23 10.92 6.17
CA SER A 240 -8.12 11.21 5.25
C SER A 240 -7.30 12.43 5.70
N THR A 241 -6.07 12.59 5.18
CA THR A 241 -5.22 13.74 5.55
C THR A 241 -5.86 15.10 5.21
N PRO A 242 -6.59 15.30 4.09
CA PRO A 242 -7.39 16.51 3.90
C PRO A 242 -8.46 16.72 4.98
N ALA A 243 -9.14 15.65 5.40
CA ALA A 243 -10.15 15.74 6.44
C ALA A 243 -9.53 16.09 7.82
N ILE A 244 -8.38 15.51 8.13
CA ILE A 244 -7.61 15.83 9.35
C ILE A 244 -7.15 17.28 9.32
N HIS A 245 -6.61 17.75 8.20
CA HIS A 245 -6.18 19.15 8.04
C HIS A 245 -7.36 20.13 8.19
N GLU A 246 -8.52 19.81 7.61
CA GLU A 246 -9.75 20.60 7.85
C GLU A 246 -10.13 20.68 9.34
N MET A 247 -9.97 19.57 10.08
CA MET A 247 -10.21 19.57 11.53
C MET A 247 -9.20 20.46 12.27
N ILE A 248 -7.90 20.40 11.90
CA ILE A 248 -6.85 21.26 12.48
C ILE A 248 -7.19 22.74 12.28
N LEU A 249 -7.58 23.12 11.06
CA LEU A 249 -7.96 24.51 10.76
C LEU A 249 -9.16 24.99 11.58
N LYS A 250 -10.13 24.11 11.88
CA LYS A 250 -11.28 24.43 12.75
C LYS A 250 -10.92 24.61 14.22
N GLU A 251 -9.80 24.02 14.67
CA GLU A 251 -9.28 24.24 16.03
C GLU A 251 -8.56 25.61 16.19
N GLY A 252 -8.41 26.36 15.10
CA GLY A 252 -7.87 27.73 15.08
C GLY A 252 -6.38 27.78 15.39
N ASP A 253 -6.01 28.00 16.65
CA ASP A 253 -4.65 28.24 17.10
C ASP A 253 -3.86 26.98 17.49
N LEU A 254 -4.38 25.78 17.18
CA LEU A 254 -3.72 24.53 17.56
C LEU A 254 -2.35 24.38 16.88
N ILE A 255 -2.26 24.72 15.61
CA ILE A 255 -1.01 24.69 14.84
C ILE A 255 -0.85 26.05 14.14
N ALA A 256 0.25 26.73 14.47
CA ALA A 256 0.60 27.99 13.79
C ALA A 256 0.78 27.72 12.28
N ASP A 257 0.34 28.66 11.47
CA ASP A 257 0.47 28.64 10.01
C ASP A 257 -0.10 27.38 9.31
N ALA A 258 -1.02 26.65 9.98
CA ALA A 258 -1.65 25.45 9.42
C ALA A 258 -2.21 25.69 8.02
N GLY A 259 -2.76 26.87 7.75
CA GLY A 259 -3.34 27.23 6.45
C GLY A 259 -2.34 27.29 5.28
N THR A 260 -1.04 27.34 5.55
CA THR A 260 0.01 27.36 4.53
C THR A 260 0.71 26.00 4.38
N MET A 261 0.41 25.06 5.27
CA MET A 261 0.99 23.71 5.25
C MET A 261 0.33 22.81 4.20
N THR A 262 1.08 21.86 3.67
CA THR A 262 0.48 20.72 2.97
C THR A 262 -0.30 19.84 3.97
N HIS A 263 -1.25 19.04 3.48
CA HIS A 263 -2.00 18.10 4.33
C HIS A 263 -1.07 17.18 5.14
N LEU A 264 -0.01 16.70 4.50
CA LEU A 264 1.00 15.84 5.13
C LEU A 264 1.75 16.57 6.26
N GLN A 265 2.19 17.81 6.00
CA GLN A 265 2.89 18.63 7.01
C GLN A 265 1.99 18.91 8.22
N ALA A 266 0.72 19.28 7.99
CA ALA A 266 -0.24 19.54 9.04
C ALA A 266 -0.51 18.29 9.91
N CYS A 267 -0.67 17.11 9.28
CA CYS A 267 -0.82 15.85 10.01
C CYS A 267 0.40 15.51 10.86
N ARG A 268 1.62 15.62 10.32
CA ARG A 268 2.84 15.37 11.08
C ARG A 268 3.03 16.35 12.23
N ALA A 269 2.68 17.63 12.06
CA ALA A 269 2.68 18.63 13.13
C ALA A 269 1.69 18.25 14.24
N LEU A 270 0.47 17.80 13.89
CA LEU A 270 -0.51 17.30 14.84
C LEU A 270 0.03 16.12 15.65
N PHE A 271 0.63 15.13 14.96
CA PHE A 271 1.20 13.94 15.62
C PHE A 271 2.37 14.31 16.55
N ALA A 272 3.19 15.29 16.18
CA ALA A 272 4.27 15.78 17.02
C ALA A 272 3.73 16.46 18.29
N LEU A 273 2.71 17.33 18.20
CA LEU A 273 2.05 17.95 19.34
C LEU A 273 1.45 16.90 20.28
N ALA A 274 0.80 15.88 19.74
CA ALA A 274 0.20 14.82 20.55
C ALA A 274 1.26 13.99 21.29
N ARG A 275 2.40 13.68 20.63
CA ARG A 275 3.55 13.05 21.30
C ARG A 275 4.13 13.93 22.41
N GLY A 276 4.06 15.25 22.25
CA GLY A 276 4.42 16.24 23.29
C GLY A 276 3.39 16.36 24.42
N GLY A 277 2.28 15.65 24.37
CA GLY A 277 1.25 15.63 25.42
C GLY A 277 0.16 16.71 25.27
N ASP A 278 0.08 17.41 24.13
CA ASP A 278 -0.98 18.39 23.91
C ASP A 278 -2.37 17.71 23.90
N LYS A 279 -3.25 18.15 24.81
CA LYS A 279 -4.56 17.51 25.03
C LYS A 279 -5.53 17.71 23.85
N ARG A 280 -5.45 18.84 23.14
CA ARG A 280 -6.29 19.13 21.97
C ARG A 280 -5.87 18.27 20.79
N ALA A 281 -4.57 18.16 20.54
CA ALA A 281 -4.01 17.28 19.52
C ALA A 281 -4.35 15.81 19.78
N ILE A 282 -4.21 15.34 21.02
CA ILE A 282 -4.61 13.99 21.44
C ILE A 282 -6.12 13.76 21.19
N ALA A 283 -6.97 14.72 21.55
CA ALA A 283 -8.42 14.60 21.35
C ALA A 283 -8.80 14.52 19.87
N LEU A 284 -8.09 15.29 19.01
CA LEU A 284 -8.31 15.26 17.57
C LEU A 284 -7.88 13.92 16.95
N ILE A 285 -6.70 13.39 17.32
CA ILE A 285 -6.25 12.06 16.88
C ILE A 285 -7.24 10.98 17.32
N LYS A 286 -7.74 11.01 18.55
CA LYS A 286 -8.77 10.06 19.03
C LYS A 286 -10.05 10.16 18.19
N ARG A 287 -10.45 11.37 17.78
CA ARG A 287 -11.61 11.53 16.88
C ARG A 287 -11.36 10.85 15.52
N VAL A 288 -10.21 11.07 14.91
CA VAL A 288 -9.80 10.41 13.65
C VAL A 288 -9.76 8.91 13.82
N ALA A 289 -9.12 8.41 14.90
CA ALA A 289 -9.00 6.99 15.20
C ALA A 289 -10.35 6.27 15.33
N ARG A 290 -11.38 6.96 15.83
CA ARG A 290 -12.74 6.39 15.85
C ARG A 290 -13.28 6.16 14.45
N TYR A 291 -13.08 7.09 13.51
CA TYR A 291 -13.50 6.89 12.13
C TYR A 291 -12.70 5.77 11.46
N VAL A 292 -11.39 5.67 11.72
CA VAL A 292 -10.56 4.54 11.26
C VAL A 292 -11.10 3.23 11.84
N GLY A 293 -11.48 3.20 13.14
CA GLY A 293 -12.11 2.04 13.77
C GLY A 293 -13.43 1.63 13.11
N PHE A 294 -14.27 2.57 12.71
CA PHE A 294 -15.48 2.27 11.93
C PHE A 294 -15.18 1.67 10.56
N GLY A 295 -14.10 2.11 9.91
CA GLY A 295 -13.58 1.43 8.72
C GLY A 295 -13.17 -0.02 9.01
N CYS A 296 -12.49 -0.26 10.12
CA CYS A 296 -12.15 -1.63 10.55
C CYS A 296 -13.39 -2.50 10.77
N ILE A 297 -14.47 -1.98 11.38
CA ILE A 297 -15.74 -2.72 11.52
C ILE A 297 -16.25 -3.19 10.15
N THR A 298 -16.20 -2.32 9.14
CA THR A 298 -16.61 -2.70 7.79
C THR A 298 -15.71 -3.79 7.22
N ILE A 299 -14.39 -3.73 7.46
CA ILE A 299 -13.43 -4.75 7.02
C ILE A 299 -13.73 -6.10 7.70
N PHE A 300 -13.95 -6.11 9.02
CA PHE A 300 -14.32 -7.31 9.76
C PHE A 300 -15.57 -7.98 9.18
N ASN A 301 -16.64 -7.19 9.00
CA ASN A 301 -17.93 -7.72 8.58
C ASN A 301 -17.97 -8.14 7.11
N SER A 302 -17.07 -7.61 6.26
CA SER A 302 -17.08 -7.88 4.81
C SER A 302 -16.09 -8.95 4.39
N PHE A 303 -14.94 -9.05 5.08
CA PHE A 303 -13.82 -9.89 4.64
C PHE A 303 -13.31 -10.84 5.72
N ASN A 304 -13.57 -10.54 7.01
CA ASN A 304 -13.08 -11.34 8.14
C ASN A 304 -11.60 -11.76 7.99
N PRO A 305 -10.65 -10.82 7.81
CA PRO A 305 -9.25 -11.17 7.62
C PRO A 305 -8.63 -11.64 8.95
N SER A 306 -7.57 -12.43 8.88
CA SER A 306 -6.78 -12.79 10.08
C SER A 306 -5.91 -11.64 10.58
N GLN A 307 -5.62 -10.67 9.72
CA GLN A 307 -4.86 -9.47 10.09
C GLN A 307 -5.31 -8.24 9.31
N ILE A 308 -5.45 -7.11 10.01
CA ILE A 308 -5.62 -5.78 9.43
C ILE A 308 -4.35 -4.99 9.70
N VAL A 309 -3.69 -4.51 8.63
CA VAL A 309 -2.53 -3.61 8.72
C VAL A 309 -2.98 -2.22 8.32
N ILE A 310 -2.95 -1.28 9.27
CA ILE A 310 -3.24 0.15 9.01
C ILE A 310 -1.94 0.79 8.54
N GLY A 311 -1.97 1.42 7.38
CA GLY A 311 -0.80 2.02 6.75
C GLY A 311 -0.99 3.45 6.29
N ASP A 312 0.06 3.97 5.66
CA ASP A 312 0.23 5.35 5.23
C ASP A 312 0.30 6.34 6.42
N ILE A 313 0.16 7.64 6.17
CA ILE A 313 0.46 8.73 7.11
C ILE A 313 -0.25 8.61 8.47
N VAL A 314 -1.49 8.10 8.50
CA VAL A 314 -2.25 7.98 9.76
C VAL A 314 -1.57 6.99 10.73
N ALA A 315 -0.84 6.00 10.21
CA ALA A 315 -0.08 5.07 11.04
C ALA A 315 1.04 5.76 11.85
N GLU A 316 1.55 6.93 11.41
CA GLU A 316 2.54 7.73 12.16
C GLU A 316 2.00 8.27 13.50
N ALA A 317 0.68 8.26 13.73
CA ALA A 317 0.09 8.58 15.02
C ALA A 317 0.35 7.50 16.08
N GLY A 318 0.79 6.31 15.67
CA GLY A 318 1.33 5.26 16.54
C GLY A 318 0.31 4.64 17.49
N GLN A 319 0.77 4.31 18.71
CA GLN A 319 -0.02 3.59 19.70
C GLN A 319 -1.32 4.32 20.08
N LEU A 320 -1.31 5.66 20.06
CA LEU A 320 -2.52 6.45 20.36
C LEU A 320 -3.66 6.16 19.36
N LEU A 321 -3.33 5.94 18.09
CA LEU A 321 -4.29 5.53 17.06
C LEU A 321 -4.82 4.12 17.37
N LEU A 322 -3.91 3.15 17.56
CA LEU A 322 -4.27 1.75 17.80
C LEU A 322 -5.15 1.59 19.04
N ASP A 323 -4.80 2.21 20.15
CA ASP A 323 -5.57 2.11 21.40
C ASP A 323 -7.02 2.57 21.23
N GLU A 324 -7.24 3.62 20.44
CA GLU A 324 -8.59 4.13 20.21
C GLU A 324 -9.34 3.29 19.16
N VAL A 325 -8.65 2.76 18.16
CA VAL A 325 -9.20 1.81 17.19
C VAL A 325 -9.67 0.55 17.91
N HIS A 326 -8.85 -0.03 18.79
CA HIS A 326 -9.22 -1.20 19.59
C HIS A 326 -10.48 -0.94 20.44
N LYS A 327 -10.61 0.23 21.12
CA LYS A 327 -11.81 0.57 21.87
C LYS A 327 -13.09 0.57 21.02
N VAL A 328 -12.98 1.02 19.77
CA VAL A 328 -14.11 0.99 18.84
C VAL A 328 -14.47 -0.44 18.47
N ILE A 329 -13.46 -1.25 18.17
CA ILE A 329 -13.63 -2.64 17.73
C ILE A 329 -14.20 -3.49 18.85
N ASP A 330 -13.63 -3.43 20.06
CA ASP A 330 -14.09 -4.18 21.24
C ASP A 330 -15.56 -3.90 21.59
N LYS A 331 -16.03 -2.69 21.24
CA LYS A 331 -17.42 -2.30 21.51
C LYS A 331 -18.39 -2.67 20.40
N HIS A 332 -17.95 -2.76 19.14
CA HIS A 332 -18.85 -2.76 17.99
C HIS A 332 -18.68 -3.94 17.04
N VAL A 333 -17.58 -4.69 17.11
CA VAL A 333 -17.36 -5.89 16.30
C VAL A 333 -17.94 -7.11 17.03
N ILE A 334 -18.42 -8.09 16.29
CA ILE A 334 -18.84 -9.39 16.80
C ILE A 334 -17.63 -10.03 17.50
N HIS A 335 -17.82 -10.47 18.75
CA HIS A 335 -16.74 -10.91 19.63
C HIS A 335 -15.88 -12.02 19.00
N GLU A 336 -16.54 -13.02 18.41
CA GLU A 336 -15.88 -14.16 17.78
C GLU A 336 -15.00 -13.77 16.58
N LEU A 337 -15.32 -12.68 15.89
CA LEU A 337 -14.51 -12.14 14.82
C LEU A 337 -13.30 -11.37 15.37
N ASN A 338 -13.51 -10.58 16.44
CA ASN A 338 -12.45 -9.80 17.06
C ASN A 338 -11.33 -10.68 17.62
N ASP A 339 -11.66 -11.80 18.26
CA ASP A 339 -10.69 -12.72 18.86
C ASP A 339 -9.73 -13.37 17.86
N THR A 340 -10.09 -13.37 16.58
CA THR A 340 -9.32 -14.06 15.52
C THR A 340 -8.52 -13.13 14.63
N THR A 341 -8.66 -11.81 14.76
CA THR A 341 -8.03 -10.83 13.88
C THR A 341 -7.03 -9.95 14.63
N ALA A 342 -5.78 -9.96 14.19
CA ALA A 342 -4.77 -9.01 14.66
C ALA A 342 -4.89 -7.67 13.95
N ILE A 343 -4.68 -6.54 14.68
CA ILE A 343 -4.62 -5.21 14.10
C ILE A 343 -3.26 -4.61 14.40
N THR A 344 -2.55 -4.20 13.36
CA THR A 344 -1.19 -3.68 13.46
C THR A 344 -1.03 -2.43 12.61
N LEU A 345 0.02 -1.66 12.87
CA LEU A 345 0.47 -0.60 11.97
C LEU A 345 1.49 -1.14 10.99
N SER A 346 1.51 -0.59 9.78
CA SER A 346 2.52 -0.95 8.77
C SER A 346 3.94 -0.70 9.30
N ALA A 347 4.81 -1.70 9.18
CA ALA A 347 6.24 -1.59 9.41
C ALA A 347 7.01 -1.18 8.15
N LEU A 348 6.39 -1.31 6.97
CA LEU A 348 6.97 -0.86 5.70
C LEU A 348 6.80 0.66 5.56
N PRO A 349 7.79 1.35 4.96
CA PRO A 349 7.76 2.80 4.76
C PRO A 349 6.67 3.25 3.79
#